data_4f4fadccc2637ee5824fabe8363302f9
#
_entry.id   4f4fadccc2637ee5824fabe8363302f9
#
_cell.length_a   1.000
_cell.length_b   1.000
_cell.length_c   1.000
_cell.angle_alpha   90.00
_cell.angle_beta   90.00
_cell.angle_gamma   90.00
#
_symmetry.space_group_name_H-M   'P 1'
#
loop_
_entity.id
_entity.type
_entity.pdbx_description
1 polymer ?
#
loop_
_entity_poly.entity_id
_entity_poly.type
_entity_poly.pdbx_seq_one_letter_code
_entity_poly.pdbx_strand_id
1 'polypeptide(L)'
;MDGRAQARQPRTIFSSLLPNLYYPMFIDTHFDGLKLFKPEVFSDSRGTFSEIWKREELREWGLFFEVIQENESVSRRGVMRGLHFQAAPFGQSKLIRVPHGRVFDVVVDLRRSSSTFGKHFSVELSSENHLQLFVPRGFAHGFAVLSDEAVFSYKVDSPWTPNAERCIRLDDPAIAIEWPIPPGERILSEKDSRGISLQEWIQGNEEAE
;
A
#
# COMPACT_ATOMS: atom_id res chain seq x y z
N MET A 1 29.45 -0.55 -38.85
CA MET A 1 29.68 -1.50 -37.76
C MET A 1 29.04 -0.92 -36.52
N ASP A 2 27.80 -1.31 -36.25
CA ASP A 2 26.97 -0.68 -35.22
C ASP A 2 26.68 -1.75 -34.15
N GLY A 3 27.45 -1.68 -33.07
CA GLY A 3 27.42 -2.62 -31.96
C GLY A 3 26.44 -2.16 -30.89
N ARG A 4 25.14 -2.43 -31.03
CA ARG A 4 24.18 -2.22 -29.95
C ARG A 4 24.31 -3.35 -28.91
N ALA A 5 24.80 -2.97 -27.74
CA ALA A 5 24.80 -3.84 -26.56
C ALA A 5 23.34 -4.04 -26.09
N GLN A 6 22.82 -5.24 -26.25
CA GLN A 6 21.55 -5.66 -25.64
C GLN A 6 21.76 -5.81 -24.12
N ALA A 7 21.03 -4.99 -23.36
CA ALA A 7 20.92 -5.14 -21.93
C ALA A 7 20.26 -6.49 -21.59
N ARG A 8 21.01 -7.36 -20.92
CA ARG A 8 20.51 -8.65 -20.41
C ARG A 8 19.56 -8.38 -19.24
N GLN A 9 18.31 -8.80 -19.40
CA GLN A 9 17.37 -8.89 -18.28
C GLN A 9 17.89 -9.88 -17.23
N PRO A 10 17.72 -9.61 -15.93
CA PRO A 10 18.10 -10.56 -14.89
C PRO A 10 17.23 -11.82 -15.00
N ARG A 11 17.87 -12.95 -15.20
CA ARG A 11 17.22 -14.26 -15.20
C ARG A 11 16.76 -14.56 -13.76
N THR A 12 15.48 -14.78 -13.58
CA THR A 12 14.87 -15.38 -12.40
C THR A 12 15.49 -16.77 -12.17
N ILE A 13 16.45 -16.88 -11.28
CA ILE A 13 17.04 -18.14 -10.86
C ILE A 13 16.34 -18.56 -9.58
N PHE A 14 15.18 -19.20 -9.64
CA PHE A 14 14.58 -20.01 -8.57
C PHE A 14 13.34 -20.75 -9.06
N SER A 15 13.47 -21.64 -10.07
CA SER A 15 12.31 -22.46 -10.48
C SER A 15 12.57 -23.96 -10.63
N SER A 16 13.66 -24.51 -10.10
CA SER A 16 13.99 -25.91 -10.42
C SER A 16 14.24 -26.88 -9.24
N LEU A 17 13.96 -26.54 -7.99
CA LEU A 17 14.30 -27.44 -6.89
C LEU A 17 13.22 -27.73 -5.83
N LEU A 18 11.99 -27.21 -5.93
CA LEU A 18 10.93 -27.58 -5.00
C LEU A 18 9.65 -27.97 -5.75
N PRO A 19 9.17 -29.22 -5.61
CA PRO A 19 7.90 -29.62 -6.18
C PRO A 19 6.73 -29.00 -5.40
N ASN A 20 5.87 -28.24 -6.08
CA ASN A 20 4.53 -27.81 -5.63
C ASN A 20 4.44 -27.01 -4.31
N LEU A 21 5.28 -26.02 -4.12
CA LEU A 21 4.97 -24.97 -3.16
C LEU A 21 4.20 -23.86 -3.91
N TYR A 22 2.91 -23.72 -3.62
CA TYR A 22 2.04 -22.64 -4.08
C TYR A 22 2.50 -21.35 -3.42
N TYR A 23 3.31 -20.54 -4.09
CA TYR A 23 3.72 -19.23 -3.60
C TYR A 23 2.86 -18.15 -4.28
N PRO A 24 2.34 -17.19 -3.49
CA PRO A 24 1.73 -16.01 -4.09
C PRO A 24 2.77 -15.28 -4.94
N MET A 25 2.28 -14.67 -6.03
CA MET A 25 3.14 -13.93 -6.93
C MET A 25 3.53 -12.58 -6.34
N PHE A 26 4.84 -12.37 -6.09
CA PHE A 26 5.39 -11.07 -5.72
C PHE A 26 5.63 -10.19 -6.93
N ILE A 27 5.27 -8.91 -6.75
CA ILE A 27 5.53 -7.85 -7.72
C ILE A 27 6.50 -6.87 -7.05
N ASP A 28 7.66 -6.64 -7.65
CA ASP A 28 8.63 -5.68 -7.16
C ASP A 28 8.11 -4.24 -7.35
N THR A 29 8.13 -3.47 -6.27
CA THR A 29 7.65 -2.09 -6.26
C THR A 29 8.78 -1.06 -6.44
N HIS A 30 10.04 -1.48 -6.38
CA HIS A 30 11.24 -0.63 -6.33
C HIS A 30 11.33 0.28 -5.10
N PHE A 31 10.42 0.12 -4.12
CA PHE A 31 10.46 0.77 -2.82
C PHE A 31 10.88 -0.24 -1.76
N ASP A 32 11.92 0.05 -1.02
CA ASP A 32 12.42 -0.88 -0.01
C ASP A 32 11.36 -1.21 1.04
N GLY A 33 11.16 -2.51 1.30
CA GLY A 33 10.16 -3.03 2.23
C GLY A 33 8.70 -2.98 1.76
N LEU A 34 8.34 -2.19 0.76
CA LEU A 34 6.99 -2.18 0.17
C LEU A 34 6.80 -3.42 -0.72
N LYS A 35 5.77 -4.23 -0.44
CA LYS A 35 5.54 -5.48 -1.15
C LYS A 35 4.12 -5.54 -1.68
N LEU A 36 3.98 -5.81 -2.97
CA LEU A 36 2.71 -6.11 -3.63
C LEU A 36 2.68 -7.61 -3.94
N PHE A 37 1.59 -8.30 -3.60
CA PHE A 37 1.45 -9.72 -3.86
C PHE A 37 0.01 -10.11 -4.15
N LYS A 38 -0.15 -11.26 -4.79
CA LYS A 38 -1.44 -11.85 -5.12
C LYS A 38 -1.52 -13.24 -4.51
N PRO A 39 -2.50 -13.49 -3.62
CA PRO A 39 -2.76 -14.85 -3.13
C PRO A 39 -3.23 -15.74 -4.27
N GLU A 40 -3.03 -17.04 -4.14
CA GLU A 40 -3.62 -18.00 -5.06
C GLU A 40 -5.14 -18.04 -4.86
N VAL A 41 -5.87 -18.11 -6.00
CA VAL A 41 -7.34 -18.18 -6.02
C VAL A 41 -7.78 -19.47 -6.66
N PHE A 42 -8.40 -20.34 -5.87
CA PHE A 42 -8.98 -21.60 -6.32
C PHE A 42 -10.45 -21.37 -6.68
N SER A 43 -10.86 -21.83 -7.86
CA SER A 43 -12.24 -21.64 -8.35
C SER A 43 -12.91 -22.98 -8.66
N ASP A 44 -14.17 -23.14 -8.24
CA ASP A 44 -15.00 -24.27 -8.62
C ASP A 44 -16.49 -23.82 -8.85
N SER A 45 -17.42 -24.76 -9.00
CA SER A 45 -18.84 -24.46 -9.25
C SER A 45 -19.53 -23.72 -8.09
N ARG A 46 -18.93 -23.61 -6.90
CA ARG A 46 -19.46 -22.90 -5.73
C ARG A 46 -18.93 -21.47 -5.61
N GLY A 47 -17.88 -21.11 -6.36
CA GLY A 47 -17.23 -19.81 -6.30
C GLY A 47 -15.71 -19.92 -6.13
N THR A 48 -15.11 -19.02 -5.33
CA THR A 48 -13.67 -18.93 -5.15
C THR A 48 -13.28 -19.14 -3.69
N PHE A 49 -12.09 -19.70 -3.49
CA PHE A 49 -11.41 -19.81 -2.19
C PHE A 49 -9.98 -19.31 -2.34
N SER A 50 -9.47 -18.58 -1.36
CA SER A 50 -8.06 -18.20 -1.28
C SER A 50 -7.60 -18.06 0.17
N GLU A 51 -6.38 -18.50 0.47
CA GLU A 51 -5.71 -18.19 1.71
C GLU A 51 -5.14 -16.77 1.61
N ILE A 52 -5.80 -15.82 2.25
CA ILE A 52 -5.51 -14.39 2.08
C ILE A 52 -4.43 -13.86 3.04
N TRP A 53 -4.12 -14.61 4.08
CA TRP A 53 -3.08 -14.26 5.04
C TRP A 53 -2.62 -15.49 5.82
N LYS A 54 -1.29 -15.63 5.94
CA LYS A 54 -0.65 -16.65 6.75
C LYS A 54 0.67 -16.13 7.30
N ARG A 55 0.82 -16.20 8.62
CA ARG A 55 1.98 -15.62 9.32
C ARG A 55 3.31 -16.23 8.85
N GLU A 56 3.34 -17.52 8.68
CA GLU A 56 4.53 -18.27 8.27
C GLU A 56 5.04 -17.83 6.91
N GLU A 57 4.14 -17.62 5.95
CA GLU A 57 4.49 -17.13 4.62
C GLU A 57 5.11 -15.74 4.66
N LEU A 58 4.51 -14.80 5.41
CA LEU A 58 5.10 -13.47 5.59
C LEU A 58 6.52 -13.54 6.16
N ARG A 59 6.75 -14.44 7.13
CA ARG A 59 8.08 -14.65 7.73
C ARG A 59 9.09 -15.23 6.74
N GLU A 60 8.68 -16.17 5.89
CA GLU A 60 9.52 -16.72 4.82
C GLU A 60 9.96 -15.63 3.83
N TRP A 61 9.16 -14.59 3.68
CA TRP A 61 9.46 -13.41 2.86
C TRP A 61 10.25 -12.32 3.60
N GLY A 62 10.66 -12.60 4.84
CA GLY A 62 11.39 -11.64 5.66
C GLY A 62 10.50 -10.54 6.28
N LEU A 63 9.17 -10.68 6.20
CA LEU A 63 8.22 -9.74 6.78
C LEU A 63 7.82 -10.19 8.18
N PHE A 64 8.41 -9.57 9.19
CA PHE A 64 8.08 -9.80 10.59
C PHE A 64 6.90 -8.90 10.99
N PHE A 65 5.69 -9.37 10.70
CA PHE A 65 4.44 -8.63 10.88
C PHE A 65 3.53 -9.36 11.88
N GLU A 66 3.44 -8.82 13.10
CA GLU A 66 2.54 -9.30 14.14
C GLU A 66 1.23 -8.50 14.10
N VAL A 67 0.18 -9.15 13.64
CA VAL A 67 -1.15 -8.50 13.55
C VAL A 67 -1.73 -8.34 14.94
N ILE A 68 -2.00 -7.10 15.35
CA ILE A 68 -2.63 -6.77 16.63
C ILE A 68 -4.02 -6.15 16.48
N GLN A 69 -4.32 -5.59 15.30
CA GLN A 69 -5.60 -4.94 15.01
C GLN A 69 -5.93 -5.07 13.52
N GLU A 70 -7.20 -5.27 13.20
CA GLU A 70 -7.73 -5.20 11.84
C GLU A 70 -8.82 -4.13 11.79
N ASN A 71 -8.80 -3.33 10.73
CA ASN A 71 -9.74 -2.25 10.49
C ASN A 71 -10.44 -2.47 9.15
N GLU A 72 -11.69 -2.04 9.09
CA GLU A 72 -12.47 -2.05 7.86
C GLU A 72 -13.21 -0.73 7.68
N SER A 73 -13.33 -0.28 6.45
CA SER A 73 -14.19 0.83 6.08
C SER A 73 -14.99 0.50 4.83
N VAL A 74 -16.26 0.94 4.82
CA VAL A 74 -17.12 0.94 3.64
C VAL A 74 -17.22 2.36 3.13
N SER A 75 -16.97 2.57 1.85
CA SER A 75 -16.91 3.92 1.27
C SER A 75 -17.48 3.94 -0.13
N ARG A 76 -18.26 4.99 -0.46
CA ARG A 76 -18.85 5.17 -1.78
C ARG A 76 -17.86 5.79 -2.76
N ARG A 77 -18.18 5.71 -4.06
CA ARG A 77 -17.41 6.33 -5.15
C ARG A 77 -17.04 7.77 -4.84
N GLY A 78 -15.78 8.14 -5.16
CA GLY A 78 -15.24 9.48 -4.96
C GLY A 78 -14.72 9.76 -3.56
N VAL A 79 -15.02 8.91 -2.57
CA VAL A 79 -14.41 9.04 -1.23
C VAL A 79 -12.91 8.81 -1.34
N MET A 80 -12.15 9.74 -0.77
CA MET A 80 -10.71 9.63 -0.61
C MET A 80 -10.35 9.73 0.87
N ARG A 81 -9.39 8.93 1.30
CA ARG A 81 -8.88 8.93 2.68
C ARG A 81 -7.37 8.96 2.65
N GLY A 82 -6.75 9.83 3.43
CA GLY A 82 -5.29 9.91 3.51
C GLY A 82 -4.73 11.30 3.22
N LEU A 83 -3.42 11.45 3.11
CA LEU A 83 -2.40 10.40 3.28
C LEU A 83 -2.04 10.27 4.77
N HIS A 84 -2.43 9.18 5.41
CA HIS A 84 -2.31 8.99 6.86
C HIS A 84 -1.09 8.16 7.24
N PHE A 85 -0.43 8.53 8.32
CA PHE A 85 0.60 7.75 8.98
C PHE A 85 0.65 8.12 10.48
N GLN A 86 1.43 7.39 11.25
CA GLN A 86 1.78 7.75 12.63
C GLN A 86 3.26 8.10 12.70
N ALA A 87 3.57 9.24 13.34
CA ALA A 87 4.93 9.65 13.59
C ALA A 87 5.64 8.69 14.55
N ALA A 88 6.96 8.60 14.44
CA ALA A 88 7.78 7.79 15.33
C ALA A 88 7.58 8.19 16.82
N PRO A 89 7.66 7.24 17.75
CA PRO A 89 7.94 5.81 17.57
C PRO A 89 6.69 4.95 17.32
N PHE A 90 5.56 5.53 16.96
CA PHE A 90 4.23 4.90 16.87
C PHE A 90 3.89 4.41 15.46
N GLY A 91 4.86 4.41 14.54
CA GLY A 91 4.65 3.95 13.16
C GLY A 91 3.97 2.59 13.07
N GLN A 92 3.12 2.40 12.04
CA GLN A 92 2.39 1.17 11.78
C GLN A 92 2.79 0.61 10.41
N SER A 93 3.12 -0.70 10.37
CA SER A 93 3.07 -1.45 9.12
C SER A 93 1.61 -1.84 8.83
N LYS A 94 1.26 -1.94 7.56
CA LYS A 94 -0.11 -2.27 7.14
C LYS A 94 -0.10 -3.39 6.11
N LEU A 95 -1.03 -4.33 6.25
CA LEU A 95 -1.35 -5.32 5.22
C LEU A 95 -2.76 -5.04 4.70
N ILE A 96 -2.84 -4.60 3.47
CA ILE A 96 -4.03 -3.98 2.86
C ILE A 96 -4.64 -4.90 1.82
N ARG A 97 -5.97 -4.96 1.76
CA ARG A 97 -6.74 -5.60 0.69
C ARG A 97 -8.09 -4.92 0.48
N VAL A 98 -8.72 -5.17 -0.67
CA VAL A 98 -10.07 -4.70 -1.02
C VAL A 98 -10.99 -5.91 -1.21
N PRO A 99 -11.75 -6.33 -0.18
CA PRO A 99 -12.67 -7.47 -0.25
C PRO A 99 -13.84 -7.27 -1.22
N HIS A 100 -14.27 -6.02 -1.42
CA HIS A 100 -15.34 -5.66 -2.34
C HIS A 100 -15.04 -4.33 -3.02
N GLY A 101 -15.38 -4.24 -4.31
CA GLY A 101 -15.17 -3.04 -5.09
C GLY A 101 -13.72 -2.82 -5.51
N ARG A 102 -13.36 -1.55 -5.75
CA ARG A 102 -12.10 -1.16 -6.37
C ARG A 102 -11.64 0.19 -5.86
N VAL A 103 -10.35 0.31 -5.54
CA VAL A 103 -9.73 1.57 -5.12
C VAL A 103 -8.43 1.83 -5.89
N PHE A 104 -8.07 3.09 -6.02
CA PHE A 104 -6.73 3.54 -6.36
C PHE A 104 -5.99 3.79 -5.06
N ASP A 105 -5.03 2.93 -4.74
CA ASP A 105 -4.25 2.94 -3.50
C ASP A 105 -2.92 3.64 -3.72
N VAL A 106 -2.50 4.46 -2.76
CA VAL A 106 -1.28 5.26 -2.86
C VAL A 106 -0.51 5.24 -1.55
N VAL A 107 0.80 5.04 -1.65
CA VAL A 107 1.73 5.19 -0.54
C VAL A 107 2.83 6.19 -0.90
N VAL A 108 3.29 6.96 0.07
CA VAL A 108 4.40 7.92 -0.07
C VAL A 108 5.48 7.58 0.93
N ASP A 109 6.71 7.41 0.45
CA ASP A 109 7.86 7.14 1.32
C ASP A 109 8.25 8.40 2.09
N LEU A 110 8.13 8.38 3.42
CA LEU A 110 8.50 9.49 4.31
C LEU A 110 9.79 9.21 5.09
N ARG A 111 10.48 8.11 4.83
CA ARG A 111 11.75 7.76 5.47
C ARG A 111 12.88 8.62 4.90
N ARG A 112 13.42 9.51 5.71
CA ARG A 112 14.42 10.52 5.28
C ARG A 112 15.70 9.91 4.71
N SER A 113 16.08 8.70 5.17
CA SER A 113 17.27 7.98 4.69
C SER A 113 17.03 7.22 3.37
N SER A 114 15.78 7.09 2.92
CA SER A 114 15.42 6.33 1.74
C SER A 114 15.77 7.04 0.43
N SER A 115 16.23 6.28 -0.56
CA SER A 115 16.44 6.77 -1.94
C SER A 115 15.13 7.14 -2.66
N THR A 116 14.00 6.69 -2.10
CA THR A 116 12.64 7.00 -2.59
C THR A 116 11.90 8.00 -1.72
N PHE A 117 12.59 8.70 -0.80
CA PHE A 117 11.98 9.74 0.04
C PHE A 117 11.17 10.75 -0.80
N GLY A 118 9.95 11.03 -0.39
CA GLY A 118 9.01 11.94 -1.06
C GLY A 118 8.39 11.39 -2.35
N LYS A 119 8.80 10.22 -2.83
CA LYS A 119 8.19 9.56 -3.99
C LYS A 119 6.98 8.75 -3.58
N HIS A 120 6.04 8.57 -4.50
CA HIS A 120 4.87 7.74 -4.29
C HIS A 120 4.88 6.48 -5.17
N PHE A 121 4.22 5.44 -4.68
CA PHE A 121 3.80 4.27 -5.45
C PHE A 121 2.29 4.22 -5.45
N SER A 122 1.69 3.88 -6.59
CA SER A 122 0.25 3.73 -6.73
C SER A 122 -0.12 2.44 -7.42
N VAL A 123 -1.25 1.85 -7.02
CA VAL A 123 -1.76 0.60 -7.58
C VAL A 123 -3.28 0.53 -7.43
N GLU A 124 -3.95 -0.10 -8.39
CA GLU A 124 -5.35 -0.47 -8.21
C GLU A 124 -5.45 -1.76 -7.40
N LEU A 125 -6.18 -1.71 -6.27
CA LEU A 125 -6.56 -2.87 -5.49
C LEU A 125 -8.06 -3.13 -5.65
N SER A 126 -8.44 -4.39 -5.86
CA SER A 126 -9.86 -4.75 -6.06
C SER A 126 -10.17 -6.17 -5.63
N SER A 127 -11.46 -6.44 -5.43
CA SER A 127 -11.98 -7.81 -5.25
C SER A 127 -11.79 -8.71 -6.48
N GLU A 128 -11.49 -8.14 -7.66
CA GLU A 128 -11.29 -8.88 -8.90
C GLU A 128 -9.81 -9.27 -9.10
N ASN A 129 -8.89 -8.33 -8.82
CA ASN A 129 -7.46 -8.61 -8.99
C ASN A 129 -6.84 -9.36 -7.82
N HIS A 130 -7.50 -9.36 -6.64
CA HIS A 130 -7.05 -9.98 -5.39
C HIS A 130 -5.68 -9.50 -4.88
N LEU A 131 -5.16 -8.39 -5.41
CA LEU A 131 -3.88 -7.85 -4.97
C LEU A 131 -3.94 -7.39 -3.52
N GLN A 132 -2.85 -7.59 -2.82
CA GLN A 132 -2.62 -7.12 -1.45
C GLN A 132 -1.33 -6.30 -1.40
N LEU A 133 -1.34 -5.24 -0.60
CA LEU A 133 -0.20 -4.36 -0.41
C LEU A 133 0.28 -4.42 1.04
N PHE A 134 1.52 -4.83 1.25
CA PHE A 134 2.21 -4.66 2.52
C PHE A 134 2.98 -3.35 2.51
N VAL A 135 2.60 -2.44 3.39
CA VAL A 135 3.20 -1.11 3.56
C VAL A 135 4.01 -1.13 4.86
N PRO A 136 5.34 -0.98 4.83
CA PRO A 136 6.14 -0.90 6.05
C PRO A 136 5.92 0.43 6.78
N ARG A 137 6.45 0.56 7.99
CA ARG A 137 6.50 1.82 8.73
C ARG A 137 7.24 2.87 7.91
N GLY A 138 6.96 4.14 8.17
CA GLY A 138 7.61 5.24 7.48
C GLY A 138 6.96 5.65 6.16
N PHE A 139 5.81 5.04 5.81
CA PHE A 139 5.02 5.46 4.65
C PHE A 139 3.73 6.16 5.08
N ALA A 140 3.38 7.26 4.40
CA ALA A 140 2.02 7.78 4.40
C ALA A 140 1.18 6.99 3.40
N HIS A 141 -0.08 6.74 3.73
CA HIS A 141 -0.97 5.89 2.95
C HIS A 141 -2.35 6.54 2.76
N GLY A 142 -2.91 6.39 1.58
CA GLY A 142 -4.26 6.82 1.25
C GLY A 142 -4.82 6.12 0.04
N PHE A 143 -6.13 6.29 -0.19
CA PHE A 143 -6.80 5.70 -1.35
C PHE A 143 -7.96 6.54 -1.86
N ALA A 144 -8.38 6.28 -3.10
CA ALA A 144 -9.58 6.82 -3.72
C ALA A 144 -10.50 5.68 -4.19
N VAL A 145 -11.79 5.74 -3.90
CA VAL A 145 -12.78 4.73 -4.30
C VAL A 145 -13.20 4.93 -5.75
N LEU A 146 -13.01 3.89 -6.58
CA LEU A 146 -13.29 3.90 -8.02
C LEU A 146 -14.62 3.23 -8.40
N SER A 147 -15.06 2.22 -7.63
CA SER A 147 -16.38 1.55 -7.79
C SER A 147 -17.48 2.33 -7.07
N ASP A 148 -18.73 1.97 -7.28
CA ASP A 148 -19.89 2.60 -6.59
C ASP A 148 -19.74 2.51 -5.07
N GLU A 149 -19.22 1.38 -4.60
CA GLU A 149 -18.84 1.14 -3.21
C GLU A 149 -17.59 0.29 -3.16
N ALA A 150 -16.78 0.46 -2.12
CA ALA A 150 -15.65 -0.41 -1.80
C ALA A 150 -15.58 -0.70 -0.30
N VAL A 151 -15.27 -1.96 0.02
CA VAL A 151 -14.85 -2.40 1.35
C VAL A 151 -13.33 -2.44 1.36
N PHE A 152 -12.73 -1.64 2.23
CA PHE A 152 -11.28 -1.53 2.41
C PHE A 152 -10.89 -2.07 3.77
N SER A 153 -10.09 -3.14 3.79
CA SER A 153 -9.66 -3.83 5.01
C SER A 153 -8.14 -3.80 5.13
N TYR A 154 -7.63 -3.57 6.34
CA TYR A 154 -6.19 -3.61 6.60
C TYR A 154 -5.85 -4.05 8.02
N LYS A 155 -4.81 -4.87 8.13
CA LYS A 155 -4.20 -5.30 9.38
C LYS A 155 -3.03 -4.41 9.73
N VAL A 156 -2.77 -4.21 11.03
CA VAL A 156 -1.65 -3.39 11.54
C VAL A 156 -0.89 -4.11 12.66
N ASP A 157 0.40 -3.74 12.82
CA ASP A 157 1.33 -4.27 13.82
C ASP A 157 1.56 -3.35 15.02
N SER A 158 0.87 -2.22 15.08
CA SER A 158 0.95 -1.23 16.16
C SER A 158 -0.42 -0.61 16.39
N PRO A 159 -0.80 -0.25 17.64
CA PRO A 159 -2.10 0.34 17.92
C PRO A 159 -2.22 1.75 17.32
N TRP A 160 -3.47 2.16 17.06
CA TRP A 160 -3.72 3.54 16.73
C TRP A 160 -3.45 4.47 17.92
N THR A 161 -2.63 5.48 17.68
CA THR A 161 -2.21 6.48 18.67
C THR A 161 -2.62 7.86 18.17
N PRO A 162 -3.75 8.43 18.66
CA PRO A 162 -4.31 9.68 18.12
C PRO A 162 -3.33 10.84 18.07
N ASN A 163 -2.50 11.01 19.11
CA ASN A 163 -1.53 12.08 19.19
C ASN A 163 -0.35 11.95 18.21
N ALA A 164 -0.09 10.75 17.71
CA ALA A 164 0.95 10.48 16.72
C ALA A 164 0.44 10.54 15.28
N GLU A 165 -0.89 10.56 15.09
CA GLU A 165 -1.46 10.56 13.76
C GLU A 165 -1.17 11.86 13.01
N ARG A 166 -0.75 11.73 11.75
CA ARG A 166 -0.45 12.82 10.83
C ARG A 166 -1.13 12.56 9.49
N CYS A 167 -1.36 13.64 8.76
CA CYS A 167 -1.95 13.60 7.42
C CYS A 167 -1.16 14.53 6.50
N ILE A 168 -0.61 13.99 5.42
CA ILE A 168 -0.08 14.78 4.29
C ILE A 168 -1.25 15.04 3.33
N ARG A 169 -1.33 16.25 2.79
CA ARG A 169 -2.39 16.62 1.85
C ARG A 169 -2.32 15.78 0.56
N LEU A 170 -3.50 15.37 0.08
CA LEU A 170 -3.64 14.50 -1.09
C LEU A 170 -3.19 15.15 -2.40
N ASP A 171 -3.24 16.47 -2.47
CA ASP A 171 -2.91 17.28 -3.64
C ASP A 171 -1.56 18.00 -3.53
N ASP A 172 -0.63 17.46 -2.74
CA ASP A 172 0.69 18.04 -2.55
C ASP A 172 1.46 18.10 -3.88
N PRO A 173 1.85 19.29 -4.37
CA PRO A 173 2.53 19.44 -5.66
C PRO A 173 3.95 18.84 -5.66
N ALA A 174 4.59 18.68 -4.49
CA ALA A 174 5.91 18.05 -4.40
C ALA A 174 5.83 16.53 -4.57
N ILE A 175 4.68 15.90 -4.22
CA ILE A 175 4.42 14.47 -4.40
C ILE A 175 3.82 14.21 -5.78
N ALA A 176 2.99 15.13 -6.29
CA ALA A 176 2.38 15.13 -7.62
C ALA A 176 1.59 13.84 -7.97
N ILE A 177 0.73 13.38 -7.06
CA ILE A 177 -0.11 12.20 -7.29
C ILE A 177 -1.20 12.52 -8.32
N GLU A 178 -1.25 11.75 -9.40
CA GLU A 178 -2.29 11.83 -10.42
C GLU A 178 -3.53 11.00 -10.00
N TRP A 179 -4.39 11.61 -9.18
CA TRP A 179 -5.60 10.95 -8.71
C TRP A 179 -6.62 10.77 -9.84
N PRO A 180 -7.19 9.57 -10.03
CA PRO A 180 -8.17 9.30 -11.09
C PRO A 180 -9.57 9.90 -10.83
N ILE A 181 -9.78 10.53 -9.67
CA ILE A 181 -11.03 11.23 -9.33
C ILE A 181 -10.86 12.73 -9.60
N PRO A 182 -11.70 13.32 -10.47
CA PRO A 182 -11.68 14.77 -10.74
C PRO A 182 -11.85 15.58 -9.44
N PRO A 183 -11.22 16.75 -9.29
CA PRO A 183 -11.30 17.55 -8.06
C PRO A 183 -12.73 17.82 -7.56
N GLY A 184 -13.68 18.09 -8.47
CA GLY A 184 -15.07 18.36 -8.13
C GLY A 184 -15.89 17.15 -7.67
N GLU A 185 -15.36 15.93 -7.82
CA GLU A 185 -16.02 14.67 -7.42
C GLU A 185 -15.40 14.06 -6.16
N ARG A 186 -14.33 14.67 -5.61
CA ARG A 186 -13.62 14.19 -4.43
C ARG A 186 -14.43 14.42 -3.17
N ILE A 187 -14.57 13.40 -2.35
CA ILE A 187 -15.27 13.45 -1.06
C ILE A 187 -14.23 13.19 0.03
N LEU A 188 -13.90 14.24 0.77
CA LEU A 188 -12.91 14.22 1.85
C LEU A 188 -13.58 14.44 3.21
N SER A 189 -13.01 13.87 4.26
CA SER A 189 -13.33 14.30 5.62
C SER A 189 -12.72 15.66 5.91
N GLU A 190 -13.21 16.34 6.94
CA GLU A 190 -12.63 17.59 7.42
C GLU A 190 -11.15 17.42 7.80
N LYS A 191 -10.79 16.27 8.38
CA LYS A 191 -9.42 15.92 8.73
C LYS A 191 -8.54 15.80 7.49
N ASP A 192 -8.99 15.07 6.46
CA ASP A 192 -8.21 14.83 5.23
C ASP A 192 -8.02 16.14 4.42
N SER A 193 -8.98 17.06 4.50
CA SER A 193 -8.90 18.37 3.85
C SER A 193 -7.90 19.34 4.52
N ARG A 194 -7.46 19.02 5.76
CA ARG A 194 -6.51 19.83 6.55
C ARG A 194 -5.11 19.25 6.60
N GLY A 195 -4.79 18.29 5.73
CA GLY A 195 -3.45 17.70 5.64
C GLY A 195 -2.37 18.77 5.42
N ILE A 196 -1.21 18.59 6.04
CA ILE A 196 -0.04 19.46 5.85
C ILE A 196 0.70 19.09 4.55
N SER A 197 1.53 19.98 4.03
CA SER A 197 2.39 19.67 2.90
C SER A 197 3.58 18.79 3.34
N LEU A 198 4.17 18.07 2.38
CA LEU A 198 5.42 17.34 2.60
C LEU A 198 6.53 18.28 3.11
N GLN A 199 6.58 19.51 2.62
CA GLN A 199 7.56 20.50 3.06
C GLN A 199 7.37 20.92 4.52
N GLU A 200 6.13 21.17 4.96
CA GLU A 200 5.81 21.44 6.36
C GLU A 200 6.18 20.27 7.27
N TRP A 201 5.90 19.03 6.84
CA TRP A 201 6.33 17.83 7.53
C TRP A 201 7.85 17.76 7.71
N ILE A 202 8.62 18.03 6.64
CA ILE A 202 10.09 18.05 6.67
C ILE A 202 10.61 19.09 7.66
N GLN A 203 10.01 20.28 7.67
CA GLN A 203 10.41 21.39 8.56
C GLN A 203 10.05 21.12 10.03
N GLY A 204 9.03 20.33 10.30
CA GLY A 204 8.62 19.95 11.65
C GLY A 204 9.60 19.04 12.38
N ASN A 205 10.64 18.51 11.69
CA ASN A 205 11.66 17.60 12.23
C ASN A 205 11.15 16.33 12.93
N GLU A 206 9.90 15.95 12.73
CA GLU A 206 9.39 14.65 13.16
C GLU A 206 9.86 13.54 12.22
N GLU A 207 9.98 12.31 12.73
CA GLU A 207 10.30 11.14 11.93
C GLU A 207 9.05 10.28 11.72
N ALA A 208 9.01 9.55 10.59
CA ALA A 208 7.88 8.69 10.24
C ALA A 208 8.14 7.21 10.62
N GLU A 209 9.40 6.86 10.96
CA GLU A 209 9.82 5.50 11.36
C GLU A 209 10.68 5.50 12.64
#